data_4dc24940aaf2d6f5b0c5765ffc5143c8
#
_entry.id   4dc24940aaf2d6f5b0c5765ffc5143c8
#
_cell.length_a   1.000
_cell.length_b   1.000
_cell.length_c   1.000
_cell.angle_alpha   90.00
_cell.angle_beta   90.00
_cell.angle_gamma   90.00
#
_symmetry.space_group_name_H-M   'P 1'
#
loop_
_entity.id
_entity.type
_entity.pdbx_description
1 polymer ?
#
loop_
_entity_poly.entity_id
_entity_poly.type
_entity_poly.pdbx_seq_one_letter_code
_entity_poly.pdbx_strand_id
1 'polypeptide(L)'
;AGAIVAFEAGHSDSGDPESFLTATTDKQHNWEYVRVPGLNLFPGLCCPHYDKIQSNGVLRATDFDSMMKRHPGERGIGIDHWAALKVEGENYQVLSPQDKEGSVLSDGTFSSDRKGTPGVWILECVGENNTCIVQRQLAPASGLVSELFRSATTVSEDLRLDSIRTQNPAAFEKDVKK
;
A
#
# COMPACT_ATOMS: atom_id res chain seq x y z
N ALA A 1 -1.84 5.62 -7.22
CA ALA A 1 -1.63 6.75 -6.32
C ALA A 1 -0.16 7.17 -6.34
N GLY A 2 0.10 8.50 -6.38
CA GLY A 2 1.47 9.03 -6.51
C GLY A 2 2.44 8.62 -5.39
N ALA A 3 1.94 8.33 -4.19
CA ALA A 3 2.77 7.87 -3.07
C ALA A 3 3.55 6.58 -3.38
N ILE A 4 2.98 5.66 -4.15
CA ILE A 4 3.60 4.38 -4.53
C ILE A 4 4.94 4.59 -5.24
N VAL A 5 5.02 5.63 -6.08
CA VAL A 5 6.20 5.88 -6.93
C VAL A 5 7.48 6.09 -6.12
N ALA A 6 7.40 6.66 -4.92
CA ALA A 6 8.56 6.92 -4.08
C ALA A 6 9.12 5.65 -3.40
N PHE A 7 8.30 4.62 -3.25
CA PHE A 7 8.70 3.39 -2.57
C PHE A 7 9.37 2.38 -3.51
N GLU A 8 9.97 1.34 -2.93
CA GLU A 8 10.49 0.19 -3.68
C GLU A 8 9.38 -0.48 -4.48
N ALA A 9 8.19 -0.60 -3.88
CA ALA A 9 7.01 -1.11 -4.54
C ALA A 9 5.72 -0.56 -3.91
N GLY A 10 4.59 -0.83 -4.56
CA GLY A 10 3.30 -0.40 -4.07
C GLY A 10 2.14 -1.32 -4.40
N HIS A 11 1.14 -1.21 -3.55
CA HIS A 11 -0.14 -1.87 -3.65
C HIS A 11 -1.03 -1.11 -4.63
N SER A 12 -1.07 -1.58 -5.89
CA SER A 12 -1.66 -0.88 -7.02
C SER A 12 -2.92 -1.57 -7.53
N ASP A 13 -3.88 -0.76 -7.95
CA ASP A 13 -5.09 -1.12 -8.69
C ASP A 13 -4.87 -1.29 -10.19
N SER A 14 -3.62 -1.27 -10.65
CA SER A 14 -3.26 -1.47 -12.08
C SER A 14 -3.62 -2.86 -12.61
N GLY A 15 -4.05 -3.78 -11.76
CA GLY A 15 -4.52 -5.11 -12.14
C GLY A 15 -5.83 -5.12 -12.94
N ASP A 16 -6.55 -3.99 -12.96
CA ASP A 16 -7.78 -3.86 -13.74
C ASP A 16 -7.73 -2.59 -14.61
N PRO A 17 -7.06 -2.64 -15.77
CA PRO A 17 -7.03 -1.52 -16.69
C PRO A 17 -8.42 -1.18 -17.28
N GLU A 18 -9.35 -2.13 -17.34
CA GLU A 18 -10.70 -1.88 -17.87
C GLU A 18 -11.53 -1.03 -16.92
N SER A 19 -11.35 -1.14 -15.60
CA SER A 19 -12.11 -0.33 -14.64
C SER A 19 -11.80 1.16 -14.72
N PHE A 20 -10.65 1.53 -15.27
CA PHE A 20 -10.29 2.92 -15.55
C PHE A 20 -10.83 3.45 -16.87
N LEU A 21 -11.06 2.57 -17.84
CA LEU A 21 -11.54 2.95 -19.17
C LEU A 21 -13.05 3.03 -19.25
N THR A 22 -13.75 2.23 -18.47
CA THR A 22 -15.21 2.21 -18.40
C THR A 22 -15.67 2.83 -17.10
N ALA A 23 -15.95 4.13 -17.11
CA ALA A 23 -16.59 4.85 -15.99
C ALA A 23 -18.06 4.41 -15.82
N THR A 24 -18.41 3.18 -16.14
CA THR A 24 -19.76 2.64 -16.04
C THR A 24 -20.03 2.15 -14.63
N THR A 25 -21.26 2.35 -14.18
CA THR A 25 -21.78 2.01 -12.84
C THR A 25 -21.82 0.51 -12.54
N ASP A 26 -21.66 -0.35 -13.53
CA ASP A 26 -21.62 -1.81 -13.41
C ASP A 26 -20.19 -2.34 -13.26
N LYS A 27 -19.47 -1.82 -12.25
CA LYS A 27 -18.13 -2.32 -11.92
C LYS A 27 -18.26 -3.75 -11.38
N GLN A 28 -17.82 -4.71 -12.16
CA GLN A 28 -17.59 -6.05 -11.66
C GLN A 28 -16.45 -5.99 -10.66
N HIS A 29 -16.73 -6.34 -9.40
CA HIS A 29 -15.83 -6.22 -8.26
C HIS A 29 -14.75 -7.33 -8.20
N ASN A 30 -14.34 -7.90 -9.32
CA ASN A 30 -13.51 -9.12 -9.37
C ASN A 30 -12.03 -8.85 -9.68
N TRP A 31 -11.53 -7.64 -9.44
CA TRP A 31 -10.11 -7.35 -9.64
C TRP A 31 -9.35 -7.34 -8.31
N GLU A 32 -8.10 -7.71 -8.37
CA GLU A 32 -7.19 -7.74 -7.24
C GLU A 32 -6.06 -6.73 -7.40
N TYR A 33 -5.60 -6.19 -6.27
CA TYR A 33 -4.41 -5.37 -6.24
C TYR A 33 -3.17 -6.19 -6.57
N VAL A 34 -2.24 -5.57 -7.29
CA VAL A 34 -0.94 -6.14 -7.64
C VAL A 34 0.19 -5.32 -7.04
N ARG A 35 1.29 -6.01 -6.73
CA ARG A 35 2.54 -5.37 -6.36
C ARG A 35 3.20 -4.79 -7.61
N VAL A 36 3.37 -3.47 -7.67
CA VAL A 36 4.07 -2.79 -8.76
C VAL A 36 5.38 -2.18 -8.26
N PRO A 37 6.47 -2.26 -9.03
CA PRO A 37 7.72 -1.61 -8.66
C PRO A 37 7.58 -0.08 -8.71
N GLY A 38 8.28 0.62 -7.81
CA GLY A 38 8.42 2.07 -7.79
C GLY A 38 9.87 2.49 -8.07
N LEU A 39 10.23 3.71 -7.68
CA LEU A 39 11.57 4.28 -7.89
C LEU A 39 12.57 3.90 -6.79
N ASN A 40 12.13 3.19 -5.76
CA ASN A 40 12.95 2.75 -4.63
C ASN A 40 13.74 3.89 -3.93
N LEU A 41 13.10 5.05 -3.75
CA LEU A 41 13.65 6.11 -2.92
C LEU A 41 13.50 5.75 -1.43
N PHE A 42 12.43 5.05 -1.08
CA PHE A 42 12.18 4.48 0.24
C PHE A 42 11.99 2.97 0.12
N PRO A 43 12.72 2.16 0.91
CA PRO A 43 12.49 0.72 0.92
C PRO A 43 11.14 0.37 1.51
N GLY A 44 10.56 -0.73 1.00
CA GLY A 44 9.29 -1.27 1.47
C GLY A 44 8.14 -1.14 0.48
N LEU A 45 7.01 -1.68 0.89
CA LEU A 45 5.79 -1.82 0.10
C LEU A 45 4.73 -0.81 0.58
N CYS A 46 4.38 0.16 -0.26
CA CYS A 46 3.43 1.22 0.08
C CYS A 46 1.99 0.85 -0.26
N CYS A 47 1.08 1.02 0.71
CA CYS A 47 -0.36 0.96 0.51
C CYS A 47 -1.00 2.33 0.81
N PRO A 48 -1.27 3.16 -0.20
CA PRO A 48 -2.02 4.40 -0.01
C PRO A 48 -3.51 4.12 0.19
N HIS A 49 -4.24 5.08 0.78
CA HIS A 49 -5.68 4.98 1.09
C HIS A 49 -6.00 3.72 1.90
N TYR A 50 -5.14 3.40 2.86
CA TYR A 50 -5.13 2.15 3.60
C TYR A 50 -6.46 1.83 4.31
N ASP A 51 -7.13 2.85 4.81
CA ASP A 51 -8.39 2.81 5.55
C ASP A 51 -9.65 2.88 4.66
N LYS A 52 -9.52 2.82 3.32
CA LYS A 52 -10.65 2.97 2.39
C LYS A 52 -11.12 1.64 1.80
N ILE A 53 -12.44 1.51 1.67
CA ILE A 53 -13.05 0.56 0.74
C ILE A 53 -12.94 1.15 -0.65
N GLN A 54 -12.38 0.40 -1.57
CA GLN A 54 -12.15 0.82 -2.94
C GLN A 54 -13.20 0.23 -3.90
N SER A 55 -13.03 0.46 -5.21
CA SER A 55 -13.99 0.04 -6.24
C SER A 55 -14.18 -1.48 -6.36
N ASN A 56 -13.27 -2.31 -5.81
CA ASN A 56 -13.44 -3.76 -5.71
C ASN A 56 -14.30 -4.18 -4.50
N GLY A 57 -14.85 -3.25 -3.73
CA GLY A 57 -15.68 -3.52 -2.57
C GLY A 57 -14.94 -4.00 -1.32
N VAL A 58 -13.61 -4.12 -1.36
CA VAL A 58 -12.78 -4.62 -0.27
C VAL A 58 -12.08 -3.46 0.44
N LEU A 59 -11.99 -3.54 1.77
CA LEU A 59 -11.17 -2.63 2.55
C LEU A 59 -9.70 -2.81 2.14
N ARG A 60 -9.04 -1.71 1.77
CA ARG A 60 -7.68 -1.77 1.24
C ARG A 60 -6.68 -2.36 2.23
N ALA A 61 -6.85 -2.13 3.52
CA ALA A 61 -6.06 -2.77 4.57
C ALA A 61 -6.15 -4.30 4.52
N THR A 62 -7.35 -4.85 4.31
CA THR A 62 -7.56 -6.31 4.23
C THR A 62 -6.91 -6.92 2.98
N ASP A 63 -7.02 -6.23 1.83
CA ASP A 63 -6.35 -6.67 0.61
C ASP A 63 -4.83 -6.58 0.75
N PHE A 64 -4.34 -5.51 1.40
CA PHE A 64 -2.92 -5.33 1.66
C PHE A 64 -2.34 -6.39 2.61
N ASP A 65 -3.09 -6.85 3.63
CA ASP A 65 -2.69 -7.98 4.46
C ASP A 65 -2.48 -9.25 3.61
N SER A 66 -3.31 -9.45 2.59
CA SER A 66 -3.15 -10.56 1.63
C SER A 66 -1.90 -10.40 0.77
N MET A 67 -1.59 -9.17 0.35
CA MET A 67 -0.34 -8.87 -0.37
C MET A 67 0.89 -9.08 0.51
N MET A 68 0.88 -8.64 1.77
CA MET A 68 1.97 -8.88 2.72
C MET A 68 2.25 -10.38 2.89
N LYS A 69 1.22 -11.22 2.92
CA LYS A 69 1.38 -12.68 2.99
C LYS A 69 2.03 -13.28 1.74
N ARG A 70 1.85 -12.67 0.58
CA ARG A 70 2.53 -13.06 -0.68
C ARG A 70 3.98 -12.56 -0.74
N HIS A 71 4.29 -11.49 0.00
CA HIS A 71 5.60 -10.84 0.03
C HIS A 71 6.14 -10.72 1.48
N PRO A 72 6.32 -11.84 2.20
CA PRO A 72 6.56 -11.84 3.64
C PRO A 72 7.91 -11.23 4.06
N GLY A 73 8.85 -11.10 3.13
CA GLY A 73 10.16 -10.47 3.37
C GLY A 73 10.14 -8.94 3.37
N GLU A 74 9.01 -8.33 2.99
CA GLU A 74 8.91 -6.89 2.84
C GLU A 74 8.26 -6.25 4.08
N ARG A 75 8.63 -4.99 4.36
CA ARG A 75 7.92 -4.15 5.32
C ARG A 75 6.83 -3.38 4.58
N GLY A 76 5.60 -3.45 5.05
CA GLY A 76 4.48 -2.69 4.53
C GLY A 76 4.33 -1.33 5.22
N ILE A 77 3.98 -0.31 4.45
CA ILE A 77 3.65 1.02 4.95
C ILE A 77 2.23 1.38 4.46
N GLY A 78 1.26 1.27 5.37
CA GLY A 78 -0.12 1.67 5.12
C GLY A 78 -0.32 3.14 5.45
N ILE A 79 -0.77 3.95 4.50
CA ILE A 79 -1.04 5.37 4.68
C ILE A 79 -2.53 5.61 4.52
N ASP A 80 -3.20 6.07 5.57
CA ASP A 80 -4.62 6.37 5.54
C ASP A 80 -4.96 7.45 4.51
N HIS A 81 -6.21 7.49 4.08
CA HIS A 81 -6.67 8.36 3.00
C HIS A 81 -6.35 9.84 3.23
N TRP A 82 -6.47 10.30 4.47
CA TRP A 82 -6.21 11.68 4.87
C TRP A 82 -4.89 11.87 5.61
N ALA A 83 -4.07 10.83 5.75
CA ALA A 83 -2.72 10.97 6.27
C ALA A 83 -1.73 11.32 5.17
N ALA A 84 -0.66 12.01 5.55
CA ALA A 84 0.50 12.22 4.71
C ALA A 84 1.77 11.94 5.50
N LEU A 85 2.77 11.39 4.80
CA LEU A 85 4.10 11.16 5.34
C LEU A 85 5.06 12.21 4.75
N LYS A 86 5.52 13.14 5.60
CA LYS A 86 6.56 14.11 5.26
C LYS A 86 7.91 13.52 5.61
N VAL A 87 8.84 13.50 4.66
CA VAL A 87 10.23 13.10 4.89
C VAL A 87 11.14 14.29 4.60
N GLU A 88 12.05 14.60 5.53
CA GLU A 88 12.99 15.69 5.42
C GLU A 88 14.35 15.28 6.04
N GLY A 89 15.33 15.05 5.16
CA GLY A 89 16.60 14.47 5.56
C GLY A 89 16.42 13.07 6.15
N GLU A 90 16.92 12.87 7.37
CA GLU A 90 16.83 11.59 8.08
C GLU A 90 15.58 11.45 8.95
N ASN A 91 14.68 12.44 8.93
CA ASN A 91 13.50 12.46 9.78
C ASN A 91 12.21 12.30 8.96
N TYR A 92 11.19 11.75 9.61
CA TYR A 92 9.84 11.75 9.08
C TYR A 92 8.85 12.39 10.07
N GLN A 93 7.73 12.83 9.53
CA GLN A 93 6.57 13.29 10.28
C GLN A 93 5.28 12.79 9.63
N VAL A 94 4.37 12.26 10.44
CA VAL A 94 3.01 11.92 10.01
C VAL A 94 2.13 13.16 10.15
N LEU A 95 1.51 13.58 9.06
CA LEU A 95 0.59 14.69 9.02
C LEU A 95 -0.84 14.13 8.98
N SER A 96 -1.64 14.45 10.01
CA SER A 96 -3.01 13.96 10.16
C SER A 96 -3.93 15.13 10.48
N PRO A 97 -4.79 15.57 9.54
CA PRO A 97 -5.79 16.59 9.81
C PRO A 97 -6.78 16.13 10.90
N GLN A 98 -7.04 16.98 11.88
CA GLN A 98 -7.91 16.66 13.02
C GLN A 98 -9.41 16.57 12.66
N ASP A 99 -9.80 17.21 11.56
CA ASP A 99 -11.19 17.26 11.06
C ASP A 99 -11.52 16.09 10.11
N LYS A 100 -10.59 15.15 9.93
CA LYS A 100 -10.76 14.00 9.03
C LYS A 100 -10.81 12.69 9.81
N GLU A 101 -11.72 11.83 9.37
CA GLU A 101 -11.84 10.47 9.89
C GLU A 101 -10.72 9.57 9.32
N GLY A 102 -10.22 8.68 10.16
CA GLY A 102 -9.19 7.71 9.81
C GLY A 102 -9.28 6.44 10.66
N SER A 103 -8.28 5.60 10.53
CA SER A 103 -8.30 4.27 11.13
C SER A 103 -7.73 4.19 12.56
N VAL A 104 -7.13 5.26 13.08
CA VAL A 104 -6.45 5.24 14.39
C VAL A 104 -7.43 5.63 15.50
N LEU A 105 -7.79 4.67 16.36
CA LEU A 105 -8.60 4.93 17.55
C LEU A 105 -7.79 5.63 18.65
N SER A 106 -8.47 6.14 19.66
CA SER A 106 -7.85 6.88 20.79
C SER A 106 -6.84 6.05 21.59
N ASP A 107 -6.95 4.73 21.57
CA ASP A 107 -6.01 3.78 22.17
C ASP A 107 -4.86 3.36 21.23
N GLY A 108 -4.78 3.92 20.02
CA GLY A 108 -3.78 3.61 19.02
C GLY A 108 -4.08 2.33 18.22
N THR A 109 -5.22 1.69 18.40
CA THR A 109 -5.61 0.50 17.62
C THR A 109 -6.24 0.87 16.28
N PHE A 110 -6.22 -0.11 15.36
CA PHE A 110 -6.78 0.04 14.02
C PHE A 110 -8.31 -0.19 14.02
N SER A 111 -9.03 0.71 13.36
CA SER A 111 -10.47 0.58 13.09
C SER A 111 -10.76 0.59 11.59
N SER A 112 -11.44 -0.44 11.12
CA SER A 112 -11.96 -0.50 9.73
C SER A 112 -13.10 0.49 9.47
N ASP A 113 -13.77 0.95 10.52
CA ASP A 113 -14.93 1.84 10.42
C ASP A 113 -14.55 3.32 10.29
N ARG A 114 -13.25 3.65 10.32
CA ARG A 114 -12.73 5.01 10.22
C ARG A 114 -13.30 5.97 11.28
N LYS A 115 -13.45 5.48 12.51
CA LYS A 115 -14.00 6.26 13.65
C LYS A 115 -12.93 7.03 14.44
N GLY A 116 -11.68 6.94 13.99
CA GLY A 116 -10.54 7.59 14.62
C GLY A 116 -9.94 8.69 13.75
N THR A 117 -8.67 8.97 13.96
CA THR A 117 -7.88 9.93 13.19
C THR A 117 -7.08 9.22 12.08
N PRO A 118 -6.68 9.93 11.00
CA PRO A 118 -5.81 9.37 9.99
C PRO A 118 -4.42 9.06 10.55
N GLY A 119 -3.81 7.96 10.11
CA GLY A 119 -2.48 7.56 10.56
C GLY A 119 -1.65 6.88 9.48
N VAL A 120 -0.46 6.46 9.90
CA VAL A 120 0.45 5.63 9.10
C VAL A 120 0.74 4.35 9.87
N TRP A 121 0.69 3.22 9.19
CA TRP A 121 0.81 1.89 9.74
C TRP A 121 2.05 1.18 9.20
N ILE A 122 2.80 0.56 10.10
CA ILE A 122 3.90 -0.34 9.78
C ILE A 122 3.36 -1.76 9.83
N LEU A 123 3.59 -2.54 8.77
CA LEU A 123 3.16 -3.92 8.68
C LEU A 123 4.36 -4.84 8.46
N GLU A 124 4.34 -5.96 9.15
CA GLU A 124 5.35 -7.00 9.00
C GLU A 124 4.71 -8.38 9.07
N CYS A 125 5.26 -9.31 8.30
CA CYS A 125 4.97 -10.72 8.45
C CYS A 125 5.83 -11.30 9.56
N VAL A 126 5.19 -11.83 10.57
CA VAL A 126 5.86 -12.59 11.63
C VAL A 126 5.35 -14.03 11.60
N GLY A 127 6.23 -14.98 11.88
CA GLY A 127 5.89 -16.40 11.92
C GLY A 127 7.05 -17.29 11.52
N GLU A 128 6.91 -18.57 11.83
CA GLU A 128 7.87 -19.63 11.50
C GLU A 128 7.26 -20.56 10.43
N ASN A 129 8.11 -21.33 9.76
CA ASN A 129 7.70 -22.42 8.85
C ASN A 129 6.74 -21.97 7.72
N ASN A 130 7.08 -20.88 7.00
CA ASN A 130 6.27 -20.30 5.93
C ASN A 130 4.87 -19.81 6.37
N THR A 131 4.63 -19.64 7.66
CA THR A 131 3.42 -19.02 8.16
C THR A 131 3.67 -17.50 8.27
N CYS A 132 2.85 -16.69 7.62
CA CYS A 132 2.87 -15.23 7.76
C CYS A 132 1.62 -14.79 8.53
N ILE A 133 1.83 -14.26 9.72
CA ILE A 133 0.82 -13.49 10.47
C ILE A 133 1.19 -12.02 10.29
N VAL A 134 0.31 -11.27 9.65
CA VAL A 134 0.53 -9.83 9.47
C VAL A 134 0.31 -9.12 10.79
N GLN A 135 1.38 -8.55 11.33
CA GLN A 135 1.31 -7.65 12.47
C GLN A 135 1.25 -6.20 11.98
N ARG A 136 0.42 -5.40 12.64
CA ARG A 136 0.20 -3.98 12.34
C ARG A 136 0.57 -3.17 13.57
N GLN A 137 1.40 -2.16 13.37
CA GLN A 137 1.81 -1.21 14.39
C GLN A 137 1.58 0.22 13.88
N LEU A 138 0.99 1.08 14.73
CA LEU A 138 0.89 2.50 14.43
C LEU A 138 2.30 3.12 14.41
N ALA A 139 2.63 3.81 13.33
CA ALA A 139 3.86 4.59 13.26
C ALA A 139 3.79 5.77 14.23
N PRO A 140 4.86 6.07 14.99
CA PRO A 140 4.96 7.31 15.75
C PRO A 140 4.68 8.55 14.90
N ALA A 141 4.17 9.61 15.51
CA ALA A 141 3.88 10.86 14.79
C ALA A 141 5.11 11.49 14.12
N SER A 142 6.30 11.17 14.61
CA SER A 142 7.59 11.56 14.03
C SER A 142 8.69 10.61 14.51
N GLY A 143 9.78 10.52 13.76
CA GLY A 143 10.93 9.69 14.10
C GLY A 143 11.99 9.69 13.01
N LEU A 144 12.92 8.75 13.09
CA LEU A 144 13.93 8.55 12.06
C LEU A 144 13.40 7.73 10.89
N VAL A 145 13.78 8.11 9.69
CA VAL A 145 13.45 7.39 8.45
C VAL A 145 13.87 5.93 8.53
N SER A 146 15.02 5.63 9.15
CA SER A 146 15.55 4.27 9.36
C SER A 146 14.69 3.40 10.29
N GLU A 147 13.89 4.01 11.16
CA GLU A 147 12.96 3.29 12.03
C GLU A 147 11.67 2.92 11.27
N LEU A 148 11.25 3.81 10.38
CA LEU A 148 10.03 3.63 9.59
C LEU A 148 10.24 2.67 8.42
N PHE A 149 11.33 2.85 7.67
CA PHE A 149 11.62 2.07 6.47
C PHE A 149 12.72 1.05 6.71
N ARG A 150 12.56 -0.11 6.09
CA ARG A 150 13.53 -1.20 6.13
C ARG A 150 13.54 -1.91 4.78
N SER A 151 14.74 -2.16 4.25
CA SER A 151 14.89 -2.96 3.06
C SER A 151 14.35 -4.38 3.26
N ALA A 152 13.75 -4.91 2.22
CA ALA A 152 13.26 -6.28 2.22
C ALA A 152 14.38 -7.29 2.49
N THR A 153 14.09 -8.34 3.23
CA THR A 153 14.99 -9.49 3.38
C THR A 153 14.97 -10.36 2.14
N THR A 154 13.82 -10.43 1.48
CA THR A 154 13.60 -11.10 0.19
C THR A 154 12.59 -10.30 -0.61
N VAL A 155 12.89 -10.04 -1.87
CA VAL A 155 11.96 -9.41 -2.83
C VAL A 155 11.51 -10.46 -3.81
N SER A 156 10.21 -10.59 -4.00
CA SER A 156 9.63 -11.43 -5.04
C SER A 156 8.76 -10.59 -5.97
N GLU A 157 8.87 -10.82 -7.26
CA GLU A 157 7.98 -10.19 -8.24
C GLU A 157 6.56 -10.76 -8.10
N ASP A 158 5.57 -9.93 -8.36
CA ASP A 158 4.18 -10.39 -8.46
C ASP A 158 3.94 -10.99 -9.85
N LEU A 159 3.90 -12.32 -9.93
CA LEU A 159 3.72 -13.05 -11.19
C LEU A 159 2.45 -12.64 -11.96
N ARG A 160 1.46 -12.08 -11.28
CA ARG A 160 0.24 -11.56 -11.91
C ARG A 160 0.53 -10.33 -12.76
N LEU A 161 1.59 -9.57 -12.45
CA LEU A 161 1.99 -8.40 -13.22
C LEU A 161 2.41 -8.80 -14.65
N ASP A 162 3.06 -9.94 -14.83
CA ASP A 162 3.45 -10.42 -16.16
C ASP A 162 2.25 -10.82 -17.01
N SER A 163 1.21 -11.42 -16.40
CA SER A 163 -0.02 -11.74 -17.12
C SER A 163 -0.74 -10.47 -17.60
N ILE A 164 -0.76 -9.41 -16.76
CA ILE A 164 -1.36 -8.12 -17.11
C ILE A 164 -0.59 -7.44 -18.24
N ARG A 165 0.74 -7.43 -18.19
CA ARG A 165 1.61 -6.89 -19.25
C ARG A 165 1.39 -7.62 -20.58
N THR A 166 1.24 -8.93 -20.54
CA THR A 166 1.02 -9.75 -21.73
C THR A 166 -0.36 -9.54 -22.36
N GLN A 167 -1.39 -9.30 -21.55
CA GLN A 167 -2.75 -9.02 -22.02
C GLN A 167 -2.93 -7.59 -22.58
N ASN A 168 -2.06 -6.64 -22.16
CA ASN A 168 -2.14 -5.24 -22.57
C ASN A 168 -0.78 -4.66 -22.99
N PRO A 169 -0.12 -5.22 -24.01
CA PRO A 169 1.22 -4.78 -24.42
C PRO A 169 1.27 -3.30 -24.84
N ALA A 170 0.21 -2.79 -25.47
CA ALA A 170 0.16 -1.40 -25.93
C ALA A 170 0.13 -0.35 -24.80
N ALA A 171 -0.30 -0.70 -23.60
CA ALA A 171 -0.28 0.20 -22.44
C ALA A 171 1.14 0.41 -21.90
N PHE A 172 2.02 -0.60 -22.06
CA PHE A 172 3.39 -0.57 -21.54
C PHE A 172 4.44 -0.14 -22.59
N GLU A 173 4.17 -0.28 -23.88
CA GLU A 173 5.12 0.13 -24.94
C GLU A 173 5.25 1.66 -25.10
N LYS A 174 4.30 2.44 -24.58
CA LYS A 174 4.36 3.92 -24.68
C LYS A 174 5.39 4.55 -23.77
N ASP A 175 5.84 3.87 -22.71
CA ASP A 175 6.77 4.42 -21.73
C ASP A 175 8.25 4.17 -22.08
N VAL A 176 8.54 3.32 -23.09
CA VAL A 176 9.93 2.95 -23.48
C VAL A 176 10.47 3.85 -24.60
N LYS A 177 9.66 4.71 -25.21
CA LYS A 177 10.03 5.55 -26.37
C LYS A 177 10.15 7.04 -26.07
N LYS A 178 10.51 7.41 -24.83
CA LYS A 178 10.88 8.80 -24.52
C LYS A 178 12.26 8.90 -23.89
#